data_a0e588ca9ea59a63c38287a7431a90b6
#
_entry.id   a0e588ca9ea59a63c38287a7431a90b6
#
_cell.length_a   1.000
_cell.length_b   1.000
_cell.length_c   1.000
_cell.angle_alpha   90.00
_cell.angle_beta   90.00
_cell.angle_gamma   90.00
#
_symmetry.space_group_name_H-M   'P 1'
#
loop_
_entity.id
_entity.type
_entity.pdbx_description
1 polymer ?
#
loop_
_entity_poly.entity_id
_entity_poly.type
_entity_poly.pdbx_seq_one_letter_code
_entity_poly.pdbx_strand_id
1 'polypeptide(L)'
;MRCRRAELATLAQGIGLGLGVEGPVISPTFVLARRHAGVDGRPGLVHVDAYRLGSAAELVDLDLDETMDRAVTLIEWGAGIAEDLGGSHLDIDIRRSGDPADETRVVYLEGFGPRWQDVDLSPLSEFPLGTTPDETGDNI
;
A
#
# COMPACT_ATOMS: atom_id res chain seq x y z
N MET A 1 9.93 6.73 -13.85
CA MET A 1 8.77 6.21 -14.63
C MET A 1 7.63 5.94 -13.65
N ARG A 2 6.46 6.53 -13.83
CA ARG A 2 5.38 6.49 -12.82
C ARG A 2 4.65 5.16 -12.87
N CYS A 3 4.36 4.58 -11.70
CA CYS A 3 3.54 3.39 -11.56
C CYS A 3 2.12 3.63 -12.09
N ARG A 4 1.52 2.64 -12.76
CA ARG A 4 0.12 2.76 -13.20
C ARG A 4 -0.82 2.43 -12.05
N ARG A 5 -2.02 3.02 -12.03
CA ARG A 5 -3.07 2.77 -11.03
C ARG A 5 -3.36 1.28 -10.78
N ALA A 6 -3.30 0.44 -11.83
CA ALA A 6 -3.56 -0.98 -11.70
C ALA A 6 -2.57 -1.70 -10.76
N GLU A 7 -1.31 -1.32 -10.79
CA GLU A 7 -0.26 -1.92 -9.95
C GLU A 7 -0.43 -1.52 -8.48
N LEU A 8 -0.78 -0.26 -8.23
CA LEU A 8 -1.07 0.23 -6.87
C LEU A 8 -2.35 -0.41 -6.31
N ALA A 9 -3.39 -0.58 -7.13
CA ALA A 9 -4.61 -1.26 -6.72
C ALA A 9 -4.34 -2.72 -6.34
N THR A 10 -3.52 -3.43 -7.11
CA THR A 10 -3.12 -4.82 -6.83
C THR A 10 -2.35 -4.91 -5.50
N LEU A 11 -1.40 -3.99 -5.26
CA LEU A 11 -0.68 -3.92 -4.00
C LEU A 11 -1.63 -3.68 -2.81
N ALA A 12 -2.55 -2.71 -2.95
CA ALA A 12 -3.53 -2.40 -1.91
C ALA A 12 -4.43 -3.61 -1.59
N GLN A 13 -4.87 -4.33 -2.62
CA GLN A 13 -5.65 -5.56 -2.46
C GLN A 13 -4.85 -6.64 -1.73
N GLY A 14 -3.58 -6.85 -2.09
CA GLY A 14 -2.69 -7.79 -1.42
C GLY A 14 -2.48 -7.44 0.06
N ILE A 15 -2.26 -6.17 0.38
CA ILE A 15 -2.16 -5.68 1.77
C ILE A 15 -3.45 -5.95 2.53
N GLY A 16 -4.60 -5.62 1.94
CA GLY A 16 -5.91 -5.84 2.56
C GLY A 16 -6.19 -7.32 2.84
N LEU A 17 -5.82 -8.21 1.92
CA LEU A 17 -5.89 -9.66 2.12
C LEU A 17 -4.99 -10.13 3.26
N GLY A 18 -3.75 -9.65 3.31
CA GLY A 18 -2.80 -9.99 4.37
C GLY A 18 -3.24 -9.49 5.75
N LEU A 19 -3.87 -8.33 5.82
CA LEU A 19 -4.47 -7.78 7.04
C LEU A 19 -5.77 -8.49 7.43
N GLY A 20 -6.47 -9.10 6.47
CA GLY A 20 -7.79 -9.69 6.68
C GLY A 20 -8.86 -8.65 6.94
N VAL A 21 -8.84 -7.52 6.21
CA VAL A 21 -9.85 -6.47 6.36
C VAL A 21 -11.20 -6.89 5.81
N GLU A 22 -12.25 -6.23 6.28
CA GLU A 22 -13.62 -6.49 5.84
C GLU A 22 -13.87 -5.94 4.43
N GLY A 23 -14.42 -6.79 3.57
CA GLY A 23 -14.86 -6.45 2.22
C GLY A 23 -13.73 -6.27 1.20
N PRO A 24 -14.08 -5.98 -0.06
CA PRO A 24 -13.11 -5.79 -1.12
C PRO A 24 -12.36 -4.46 -0.98
N VAL A 25 -11.05 -4.49 -1.19
CA VAL A 25 -10.24 -3.26 -1.26
C VAL A 25 -10.39 -2.65 -2.65
N ILE A 26 -10.96 -1.46 -2.70
CA ILE A 26 -11.25 -0.71 -3.93
C ILE A 26 -10.43 0.58 -3.91
N SER A 27 -9.89 0.98 -5.08
CA SER A 27 -9.15 2.23 -5.21
C SER A 27 -9.96 3.46 -4.74
N PRO A 28 -9.36 4.38 -3.96
CA PRO A 28 -10.03 5.58 -3.46
C PRO A 28 -10.08 6.73 -4.48
N THR A 29 -9.93 6.45 -5.77
CA THR A 29 -9.74 7.43 -6.85
C THR A 29 -10.70 8.64 -6.81
N PHE A 30 -11.96 8.42 -6.43
CA PHE A 30 -12.99 9.47 -6.43
C PHE A 30 -13.29 10.04 -5.04
N VAL A 31 -12.86 9.38 -3.97
CA VAL A 31 -13.20 9.73 -2.59
C VAL A 31 -12.00 10.14 -1.75
N LEU A 32 -10.81 10.23 -2.34
CA LEU A 32 -9.50 10.54 -1.73
C LEU A 32 -9.03 9.48 -0.71
N ALA A 33 -9.88 9.03 0.19
CA ALA A 33 -9.56 8.03 1.20
C ALA A 33 -10.70 7.01 1.37
N ARG A 34 -10.33 5.74 1.56
CA ARG A 34 -11.24 4.64 1.95
C ARG A 34 -10.71 3.96 3.21
N ARG A 35 -11.62 3.68 4.13
CA ARG A 35 -11.32 2.94 5.35
C ARG A 35 -11.95 1.56 5.28
N HIS A 36 -11.13 0.54 5.55
CA HIS A 36 -11.55 -0.87 5.63
C HIS A 36 -11.33 -1.32 7.08
N ALA A 37 -12.37 -1.77 7.73
CA ALA A 37 -12.29 -2.20 9.12
C ALA A 37 -11.46 -3.47 9.28
N GLY A 38 -10.68 -3.56 10.34
CA GLY A 38 -10.06 -4.81 10.76
C GLY A 38 -11.11 -5.76 11.34
N VAL A 39 -10.85 -7.06 11.21
CA VAL A 39 -11.70 -8.12 11.73
C VAL A 39 -11.00 -8.80 12.92
N ASP A 40 -11.75 -9.18 13.93
CA ASP A 40 -11.26 -9.90 15.13
C ASP A 40 -10.09 -9.20 15.85
N GLY A 41 -10.15 -7.86 15.97
CA GLY A 41 -9.12 -7.06 16.62
C GLY A 41 -7.84 -6.84 15.82
N ARG A 42 -7.80 -7.27 14.56
CA ARG A 42 -6.69 -7.01 13.64
C ARG A 42 -6.72 -5.56 13.13
N PRO A 43 -5.56 -5.02 12.71
CA PRO A 43 -5.52 -3.68 12.15
C PRO A 43 -6.40 -3.52 10.91
N GLY A 44 -7.05 -2.37 10.78
CA GLY A 44 -7.72 -1.98 9.54
C GLY A 44 -6.74 -1.48 8.47
N LEU A 45 -7.28 -1.06 7.34
CA LEU A 45 -6.55 -0.41 6.25
C LEU A 45 -7.20 0.94 5.94
N VAL A 46 -6.40 1.99 5.93
CA VAL A 46 -6.77 3.30 5.38
C VAL A 46 -6.02 3.47 4.07
N HIS A 47 -6.74 3.54 2.97
CA HIS A 47 -6.19 3.67 1.62
C HIS A 47 -6.47 5.07 1.07
N VAL A 48 -5.42 5.81 0.79
CA VAL A 48 -5.44 7.22 0.34
C VAL A 48 -4.84 7.33 -1.05
N ASP A 49 -5.49 8.11 -1.94
CA ASP A 49 -4.94 8.51 -3.23
C ASP A 49 -4.59 10.01 -3.17
N ALA A 50 -3.31 10.29 -2.95
CA ALA A 50 -2.80 11.66 -2.83
C ALA A 50 -2.50 12.32 -4.19
N TYR A 51 -2.78 11.67 -5.33
CA TYR A 51 -2.48 12.20 -6.66
C TYR A 51 -3.09 13.59 -6.93
N ARG A 52 -4.27 13.87 -6.36
CA ARG A 52 -4.99 15.12 -6.51
C ARG A 52 -4.76 16.12 -5.37
N LEU A 53 -4.00 15.72 -4.35
CA LEU A 53 -3.62 16.61 -3.25
C LEU A 53 -2.46 17.50 -3.69
N GLY A 54 -2.57 18.78 -3.46
CA GLY A 54 -1.55 19.77 -3.83
C GLY A 54 -0.51 20.03 -2.76
N SER A 55 -0.75 19.59 -1.51
CA SER A 55 0.10 19.89 -0.37
C SER A 55 -0.06 18.88 0.78
N ALA A 56 0.94 18.86 1.68
CA ALA A 56 0.86 18.11 2.93
C ALA A 56 -0.28 18.59 3.84
N ALA A 57 -0.65 19.87 3.79
CA ALA A 57 -1.78 20.41 4.57
C ALA A 57 -3.10 19.74 4.18
N GLU A 58 -3.36 19.53 2.88
CA GLU A 58 -4.55 18.83 2.41
C GLU A 58 -4.58 17.36 2.87
N LEU A 59 -3.39 16.72 2.99
CA LEU A 59 -3.28 15.37 3.52
C LEU A 59 -3.63 15.32 5.02
N VAL A 60 -3.21 16.33 5.80
CA VAL A 60 -3.55 16.47 7.22
C VAL A 60 -5.05 16.63 7.42
N ASP A 61 -5.74 17.35 6.53
CA ASP A 61 -7.20 17.56 6.60
C ASP A 61 -8.01 16.25 6.44
N LEU A 62 -7.37 15.14 6.09
CA LEU A 62 -8.01 13.81 6.04
C LEU A 62 -8.10 13.11 7.40
N ASP A 63 -7.61 13.76 8.49
CA ASP A 63 -7.64 13.24 9.87
C ASP A 63 -7.06 11.81 9.99
N LEU A 64 -5.96 11.55 9.27
CA LEU A 64 -5.35 10.22 9.26
C LEU A 64 -4.76 9.82 10.62
N ASP A 65 -4.34 10.80 11.42
CA ASP A 65 -3.76 10.60 12.75
C ASP A 65 -4.69 9.82 13.68
N GLU A 66 -5.99 10.00 13.54
CA GLU A 66 -6.99 9.32 14.37
C GLU A 66 -6.98 7.79 14.24
N THR A 67 -6.42 7.29 13.15
CA THR A 67 -6.45 5.85 12.81
C THR A 67 -5.09 5.20 12.76
N MET A 68 -3.99 5.96 12.80
CA MET A 68 -2.62 5.45 12.62
C MET A 68 -2.15 4.46 13.67
N ASP A 69 -2.74 4.47 14.85
CA ASP A 69 -2.43 3.55 15.95
C ASP A 69 -3.13 2.17 15.79
N ARG A 70 -4.17 2.09 14.97
CA ARG A 70 -5.03 0.90 14.82
C ARG A 70 -5.27 0.44 13.40
N ALA A 71 -4.65 1.10 12.43
CA ALA A 71 -4.76 0.76 11.01
C ALA A 71 -3.44 0.95 10.29
N VAL A 72 -3.23 0.19 9.23
CA VAL A 72 -2.19 0.47 8.25
C VAL A 72 -2.69 1.58 7.33
N THR A 73 -1.92 2.64 7.18
CA THR A 73 -2.22 3.73 6.25
C THR A 73 -1.38 3.57 5.00
N LEU A 74 -2.03 3.31 3.87
CA LEU A 74 -1.42 3.20 2.55
C LEU A 74 -1.72 4.47 1.75
N ILE A 75 -0.68 5.18 1.32
CA ILE A 75 -0.82 6.43 0.58
C ILE A 75 -0.20 6.27 -0.81
N GLU A 76 -1.04 6.31 -1.84
CA GLU A 76 -0.61 6.36 -3.22
C GLU A 76 -0.17 7.78 -3.58
N TRP A 77 0.95 7.93 -4.29
CA TRP A 77 1.49 9.25 -4.71
C TRP A 77 1.88 10.16 -3.54
N GLY A 78 2.25 9.58 -2.40
CA GLY A 78 2.57 10.33 -1.19
C GLY A 78 3.94 11.02 -1.20
N ALA A 79 4.83 10.67 -2.12
CA ALA A 79 6.18 11.24 -2.17
C ALA A 79 6.16 12.78 -2.29
N GLY A 80 6.86 13.45 -1.40
CA GLY A 80 6.91 14.90 -1.28
C GLY A 80 5.83 15.53 -0.38
N ILE A 81 4.84 14.74 0.09
CA ILE A 81 3.75 15.27 0.94
C ILE A 81 3.42 14.42 2.16
N ALA A 82 3.84 13.15 2.20
CA ALA A 82 3.45 12.22 3.26
C ALA A 82 4.60 11.84 4.23
N GLU A 83 5.83 12.29 3.98
CA GLU A 83 7.01 11.89 4.75
C GLU A 83 6.94 12.27 6.23
N ASP A 84 6.31 13.41 6.53
CA ASP A 84 6.17 13.91 7.90
C ASP A 84 4.98 13.29 8.66
N LEU A 85 4.22 12.43 7.99
CA LEU A 85 3.06 11.80 8.59
C LEU A 85 3.51 10.58 9.43
N GLY A 86 3.34 10.64 10.76
CA GLY A 86 3.48 9.49 11.65
C GLY A 86 4.90 9.06 12.05
N GLY A 87 5.94 9.81 11.78
CA GLY A 87 7.31 9.60 12.30
C GLY A 87 8.07 8.34 11.82
N SER A 88 7.38 7.35 11.26
CA SER A 88 7.96 6.15 10.63
C SER A 88 7.12 5.71 9.46
N HIS A 89 7.75 5.39 8.33
CA HIS A 89 7.06 4.92 7.13
C HIS A 89 7.90 3.92 6.34
N LEU A 90 7.26 3.17 5.46
CA LEU A 90 7.87 2.29 4.47
C LEU A 90 7.58 2.85 3.09
N ASP A 91 8.63 3.22 2.36
CA ASP A 91 8.52 3.59 0.96
C ASP A 91 8.49 2.35 0.08
N ILE A 92 7.55 2.34 -0.86
CA ILE A 92 7.38 1.29 -1.85
C ILE A 92 7.42 1.90 -3.25
N ASP A 93 8.53 1.71 -3.96
CA ASP A 93 8.71 2.19 -5.33
C ASP A 93 8.60 1.02 -6.31
N ILE A 94 7.57 1.06 -7.17
CA ILE A 94 7.30 0.02 -8.17
C ILE A 94 7.74 0.53 -9.54
N ARG A 95 8.75 -0.10 -10.12
CA ARG A 95 9.30 0.26 -11.44
C ARG A 95 8.99 -0.81 -12.47
N ARG A 96 8.63 -0.34 -13.65
CA ARG A 96 8.44 -1.18 -14.84
C ARG A 96 9.73 -1.27 -15.64
N SER A 97 9.89 -2.37 -16.38
CA SER A 97 10.87 -2.46 -17.45
C SER A 97 10.65 -1.33 -18.47
N GLY A 98 11.74 -0.88 -19.09
CA GLY A 98 11.68 0.05 -20.22
C GLY A 98 11.15 -0.61 -21.52
N ASP A 99 11.16 -1.93 -21.61
CA ASP A 99 10.62 -2.70 -22.73
C ASP A 99 9.10 -2.88 -22.56
N PRO A 100 8.27 -2.41 -23.52
CA PRO A 100 6.82 -2.60 -23.47
C PRO A 100 6.36 -4.06 -23.48
N ALA A 101 7.17 -4.98 -23.99
CA ALA A 101 6.89 -6.40 -24.04
C ALA A 101 7.26 -7.14 -22.73
N ASP A 102 8.05 -6.51 -21.87
CA ASP A 102 8.46 -7.06 -20.58
C ASP A 102 7.50 -6.60 -19.47
N GLU A 103 6.74 -7.53 -18.93
CA GLU A 103 5.80 -7.29 -17.84
C GLU A 103 6.45 -7.29 -16.45
N THR A 104 7.77 -7.48 -16.36
CA THR A 104 8.51 -7.48 -15.10
C THR A 104 8.32 -6.17 -14.33
N ARG A 105 8.13 -6.30 -13.03
CA ARG A 105 8.09 -5.21 -12.06
C ARG A 105 9.19 -5.41 -11.05
N VAL A 106 9.92 -4.35 -10.76
CA VAL A 106 10.91 -4.33 -9.68
C VAL A 106 10.37 -3.45 -8.56
N VAL A 107 10.29 -4.00 -7.37
CA VAL A 107 9.79 -3.29 -6.19
C VAL A 107 10.98 -2.99 -5.29
N TYR A 108 11.15 -1.72 -4.94
CA TYR A 108 12.13 -1.25 -3.97
C TYR A 108 11.39 -0.91 -2.68
N LEU A 109 11.92 -1.41 -1.57
CA LEU A 109 11.37 -1.19 -0.23
C LEU A 109 12.42 -0.50 0.62
N GLU A 110 12.08 0.62 1.24
CA GLU A 110 12.96 1.36 2.14
C GLU A 110 12.19 1.84 3.37
N GLY A 111 12.65 1.41 4.55
CA GLY A 111 12.04 1.79 5.82
C GLY A 111 12.69 3.01 6.42
N PHE A 112 11.88 3.95 6.92
CA PHE A 112 12.31 5.18 7.58
C PHE A 112 11.73 5.27 8.99
N GLY A 113 12.54 5.79 9.90
CA GLY A 113 12.16 6.02 11.29
C GLY A 113 12.36 4.81 12.21
N PRO A 114 12.14 4.98 13.53
CA PRO A 114 12.52 4.00 14.55
C PRO A 114 11.84 2.64 14.38
N ARG A 115 10.62 2.59 13.86
CA ARG A 115 9.86 1.35 13.66
C ARG A 115 10.56 0.37 12.71
N TRP A 116 11.34 0.89 11.74
CA TRP A 116 11.94 0.08 10.68
C TRP A 116 13.42 -0.22 10.88
N GLN A 117 14.08 0.35 11.92
CA GLN A 117 15.53 0.23 12.12
C GLN A 117 16.00 -1.22 12.25
N ASP A 118 15.23 -2.07 12.93
CA ASP A 118 15.57 -3.47 13.21
C ASP A 118 14.73 -4.47 12.40
N VAL A 119 14.01 -3.99 11.38
CA VAL A 119 13.18 -4.84 10.53
C VAL A 119 13.99 -5.31 9.33
N ASP A 120 14.18 -6.62 9.21
CA ASP A 120 14.80 -7.24 8.04
C ASP A 120 13.74 -7.42 6.94
N LEU A 121 13.90 -6.69 5.84
CA LEU A 121 13.03 -6.77 4.66
C LEU A 121 13.55 -7.78 3.61
N SER A 122 14.74 -8.36 3.81
CA SER A 122 15.35 -9.29 2.85
C SER A 122 14.50 -10.53 2.52
N PRO A 123 13.69 -11.09 3.45
CA PRO A 123 12.81 -12.21 3.10
C PRO A 123 11.80 -11.90 1.99
N LEU A 124 11.44 -10.62 1.80
CA LEU A 124 10.51 -10.22 0.74
C LEU A 124 11.14 -10.30 -0.66
N SER A 125 12.47 -10.33 -0.78
CA SER A 125 13.17 -10.47 -2.07
C SER A 125 13.11 -11.89 -2.64
N GLU A 126 12.77 -12.89 -1.82
CA GLU A 126 12.74 -14.30 -2.20
C GLU A 126 11.38 -14.76 -2.73
N PHE A 127 10.35 -13.89 -2.65
CA PHE A 127 9.06 -14.21 -3.23
C PHE A 127 9.09 -14.01 -4.75
N PRO A 128 8.94 -15.07 -5.57
CA PRO A 128 8.77 -14.92 -7.00
C PRO A 128 7.44 -14.18 -7.24
N LEU A 129 7.54 -12.93 -7.68
CA LEU A 129 6.40 -12.15 -8.11
C LEU A 129 5.83 -12.81 -9.37
N GLY A 130 4.78 -13.59 -9.25
CA GLY A 130 4.14 -14.20 -10.40
C GLY A 130 3.36 -15.49 -10.17
N THR A 131 3.34 -16.04 -8.98
CA THR A 131 2.36 -17.07 -8.66
C THR A 131 1.10 -16.40 -8.13
N THR A 132 0.14 -16.16 -9.01
CA THR A 132 -1.25 -16.09 -8.58
C THR A 132 -1.51 -17.33 -7.72
N PRO A 133 -2.15 -17.19 -6.54
CA PRO A 133 -2.65 -18.36 -5.83
C PRO A 133 -3.50 -19.14 -6.83
N ASP A 134 -3.13 -20.39 -7.04
CA ASP A 134 -3.88 -21.30 -7.88
C ASP A 134 -5.35 -21.29 -7.42
N GLU A 135 -6.24 -20.86 -8.30
CA GLU A 135 -7.69 -21.08 -8.17
C GLU A 135 -7.96 -22.56 -8.41
N THR A 136 -7.25 -23.43 -7.71
CA THR A 136 -7.70 -24.81 -7.59
C THR A 136 -8.89 -24.80 -6.64
N GLY A 137 -10.03 -24.46 -7.24
CA GLY A 137 -11.31 -24.79 -6.70
C GLY A 137 -11.34 -26.28 -6.44
N ASP A 138 -11.24 -26.64 -5.17
CA ASP A 138 -11.54 -27.97 -4.73
C ASP A 138 -13.05 -28.14 -4.84
N ASN A 139 -13.42 -28.82 -5.92
CA ASN A 139 -14.79 -29.21 -6.22
C ASN A 139 -14.98 -30.60 -5.57
N ILE A 140 -15.52 -30.60 -4.38
CA ILE A 140 -16.22 -31.76 -3.82
C ILE A 140 -17.46 -31.30 -3.09
#